data_6126cbaca68b1aa50763ff89f8a2e833
#
_entry.id   6126cbaca68b1aa50763ff89f8a2e833
#
_cell.length_a   1.000
_cell.length_b   1.000
_cell.length_c   1.000
_cell.angle_alpha   90.00
_cell.angle_beta   90.00
_cell.angle_gamma   90.00
#
_symmetry.space_group_name_H-M   'P 1'
#
loop_
_entity.id
_entity.type
_entity.pdbx_description
1 polymer ?
#
loop_
_entity_poly.entity_id
_entity_poly.type
_entity_poly.pdbx_seq_one_letter_code
_entity_poly.pdbx_strand_id
1 'polypeptide(L)'
;MKKILLMAMLSLSMTAIAQGDRDSNDGVKIVKGEKDLDVSTHIAVGVNVPTGAPDGYKFAPFRSWNIDFTLAQLDYQPKRGKQTYSIGVGLGWHNYSLKKNDTYFVKDEHNVVGLATAPANMKKDYSRLHEMAIIVPVLFNQSFSDKFSVSLGAQVNFNVKGRLNWGYTIGDDSYDITTKGIEYKVVTLDLMAIFHVNDGGFYVKYNPISPFKKDKGPDFKYLALGIYF
;
A
#
# COMPACT_ATOMS: atom_id res chain seq x y z
N MET A 1 21.12 11.15 -14.45
CA MET A 1 19.96 12.05 -14.67
C MET A 1 18.70 11.63 -13.93
N LYS A 2 18.30 10.34 -13.88
CA LYS A 2 17.07 9.88 -13.17
C LYS A 2 17.07 10.13 -11.64
N LYS A 3 18.24 10.10 -10.98
CA LYS A 3 18.34 10.35 -9.52
C LYS A 3 18.20 11.84 -9.14
N ILE A 4 18.54 12.75 -10.07
CA ILE A 4 18.46 14.19 -9.84
C ILE A 4 17.01 14.67 -9.94
N LEU A 5 16.20 14.07 -10.82
CA LEU A 5 14.78 14.42 -10.97
C LEU A 5 13.96 14.02 -9.73
N LEU A 6 14.27 12.87 -9.11
CA LEU A 6 13.63 12.40 -7.89
C LEU A 6 13.97 13.28 -6.68
N MET A 7 15.24 13.72 -6.57
CA MET A 7 15.66 14.67 -5.53
C MET A 7 15.07 16.06 -5.73
N ALA A 8 14.90 16.52 -6.98
CA ALA A 8 14.27 17.79 -7.27
C ALA A 8 12.77 17.81 -6.91
N MET A 9 12.04 16.71 -7.13
CA MET A 9 10.64 16.59 -6.68
C MET A 9 10.52 16.55 -5.16
N LEU A 10 11.41 15.84 -4.45
CA LEU A 10 11.44 15.84 -2.98
C LEU A 10 11.82 17.22 -2.41
N SER A 11 12.73 17.95 -3.04
CA SER A 11 13.13 19.28 -2.55
C SER A 11 12.06 20.35 -2.80
N LEU A 12 11.26 20.24 -3.87
CA LEU A 12 10.12 21.14 -4.09
C LEU A 12 9.00 20.94 -3.06
N SER A 13 8.75 19.69 -2.64
CA SER A 13 7.75 19.42 -1.60
C SER A 13 8.18 19.92 -0.22
N MET A 14 9.49 19.83 0.12
CA MET A 14 10.00 20.32 1.41
C MET A 14 10.08 21.86 1.49
N THR A 15 10.32 22.57 0.40
CA THR A 15 10.33 24.04 0.41
C THR A 15 8.93 24.64 0.47
N ALA A 16 7.90 23.97 -0.04
CA ALA A 16 6.53 24.41 0.10
C ALA A 16 6.01 24.30 1.57
N ILE A 17 6.49 23.30 2.31
CA ILE A 17 6.14 23.08 3.73
C ILE A 17 6.85 24.12 4.66
N ALA A 18 7.97 24.70 4.25
CA ALA A 18 8.78 25.59 5.10
C ALA A 18 8.35 27.06 5.06
N GLN A 19 7.44 27.49 4.20
CA GLN A 19 7.02 28.88 4.01
C GLN A 19 5.54 29.16 4.40
N GLY A 20 4.84 28.19 4.95
CA GLY A 20 3.48 28.37 5.44
C GLY A 20 3.48 28.93 6.86
N ASP A 21 2.81 30.07 7.06
CA ASP A 21 2.55 30.68 8.37
C ASP A 21 1.84 29.68 9.28
N ARG A 22 2.27 29.65 10.55
CA ARG A 22 1.75 28.73 11.56
C ARG A 22 0.37 29.20 12.04
N ASP A 23 -0.65 28.81 11.31
CA ASP A 23 -1.99 28.75 11.90
C ASP A 23 -2.73 27.52 11.34
N SER A 24 -3.01 26.60 12.27
CA SER A 24 -3.94 25.45 12.17
C SER A 24 -3.78 24.48 10.99
N ASN A 25 -3.53 23.26 11.31
CA ASN A 25 -3.92 21.91 10.76
C ASN A 25 -4.39 21.76 9.30
N ASP A 26 -4.25 22.76 8.45
CA ASP A 26 -4.66 22.72 7.05
C ASP A 26 -3.43 22.71 6.13
N GLY A 27 -3.44 21.83 5.14
CA GLY A 27 -2.40 21.74 4.12
C GLY A 27 -2.16 23.07 3.41
N VAL A 28 -1.07 23.18 2.67
CA VAL A 28 -0.68 24.41 1.94
C VAL A 28 -1.76 24.74 0.90
N LYS A 29 -2.49 25.84 1.13
CA LYS A 29 -3.49 26.33 0.21
C LYS A 29 -2.85 27.19 -0.88
N ILE A 30 -2.82 26.72 -2.11
CA ILE A 30 -2.36 27.47 -3.26
C ILE A 30 -3.55 28.13 -3.94
N VAL A 31 -3.82 29.38 -3.58
CA VAL A 31 -4.87 30.16 -4.23
C VAL A 31 -4.27 30.88 -5.43
N LYS A 32 -4.54 30.41 -6.62
CA LYS A 32 -4.19 31.11 -7.87
C LYS A 32 -5.45 31.26 -8.75
N GLY A 33 -6.08 32.42 -8.61
CA GLY A 33 -7.30 32.70 -9.34
C GLY A 33 -8.52 31.95 -8.77
N GLU A 34 -9.59 31.85 -9.51
CA GLU A 34 -10.90 31.35 -9.07
C GLU A 34 -11.03 29.86 -8.71
N LYS A 35 -9.90 29.12 -8.54
CA LYS A 35 -9.88 27.67 -8.27
C LYS A 35 -9.07 27.42 -7.00
N ASP A 36 -9.71 26.79 -6.02
CA ASP A 36 -9.02 26.35 -4.82
C ASP A 36 -8.31 25.03 -5.13
N LEU A 37 -6.98 25.04 -5.05
CA LEU A 37 -6.11 23.89 -5.13
C LEU A 37 -5.41 23.74 -3.80
N ASP A 38 -5.70 22.67 -3.09
CA ASP A 38 -5.03 22.32 -1.83
C ASP A 38 -4.01 21.20 -2.06
N VAL A 39 -2.95 21.19 -1.27
CA VAL A 39 -1.97 20.11 -1.24
C VAL A 39 -2.00 19.46 0.13
N SER A 40 -2.29 18.18 0.18
CA SER A 40 -2.37 17.40 1.41
C SER A 40 -1.42 16.22 1.42
N THR A 41 -1.19 15.66 2.62
CA THR A 41 -0.46 14.42 2.84
C THR A 41 -1.34 13.46 3.63
N HIS A 42 -1.26 12.17 3.33
CA HIS A 42 -2.10 11.18 3.99
C HIS A 42 -1.34 9.91 4.34
N ILE A 43 -1.80 9.25 5.40
CA ILE A 43 -1.31 7.94 5.81
C ILE A 43 -2.50 6.98 5.91
N ALA A 44 -2.39 5.82 5.27
CA ALA A 44 -3.33 4.73 5.42
C ALA A 44 -2.61 3.52 6.03
N VAL A 45 -3.15 2.98 7.11
CA VAL A 45 -2.61 1.80 7.80
C VAL A 45 -3.71 0.77 7.97
N GLY A 46 -3.43 -0.47 7.59
CA GLY A 46 -4.45 -1.51 7.68
C GLY A 46 -3.92 -2.92 7.57
N VAL A 47 -4.86 -3.85 7.46
CA VAL A 47 -4.63 -5.28 7.30
C VAL A 47 -5.02 -5.74 5.91
N ASN A 48 -4.24 -6.65 5.35
CA ASN A 48 -4.51 -7.31 4.08
C ASN A 48 -5.17 -8.67 4.32
N VAL A 49 -6.25 -8.91 3.63
CA VAL A 49 -6.98 -10.18 3.61
C VAL A 49 -6.85 -10.79 2.22
N PRO A 50 -5.83 -11.64 1.98
CA PRO A 50 -5.72 -12.35 0.71
C PRO A 50 -6.91 -13.29 0.50
N THR A 51 -7.45 -13.30 -0.72
CA THR A 51 -8.63 -14.05 -1.13
C THR A 51 -8.38 -14.79 -2.44
N GLY A 52 -9.06 -15.93 -2.64
CA GLY A 52 -8.94 -16.71 -3.87
C GLY A 52 -7.59 -17.38 -4.06
N ALA A 53 -6.80 -17.52 -3.00
CA ALA A 53 -5.52 -18.21 -3.07
C ALA A 53 -5.73 -19.72 -3.36
N PRO A 54 -4.81 -20.35 -4.10
CA PRO A 54 -4.83 -21.79 -4.34
C PRO A 54 -4.74 -22.59 -3.03
N ASP A 55 -5.15 -23.85 -3.10
CA ASP A 55 -5.05 -24.77 -1.96
C ASP A 55 -3.63 -24.83 -1.39
N GLY A 56 -3.54 -24.94 -0.07
CA GLY A 56 -2.26 -24.93 0.67
C GLY A 56 -1.79 -23.53 1.10
N TYR A 57 -2.15 -22.47 0.39
CA TYR A 57 -1.77 -21.09 0.78
C TYR A 57 -2.69 -20.55 1.86
N LYS A 58 -2.35 -20.80 3.11
CA LYS A 58 -3.12 -20.32 4.27
C LYS A 58 -2.55 -19.01 4.79
N PHE A 59 -3.14 -17.89 4.38
CA PHE A 59 -2.75 -16.56 4.84
C PHE A 59 -3.26 -16.23 6.25
N ALA A 60 -2.55 -15.34 6.93
CA ALA A 60 -2.89 -14.79 8.24
C ALA A 60 -3.22 -13.29 8.13
N PRO A 61 -4.50 -12.89 8.00
CA PRO A 61 -4.87 -11.49 7.77
C PRO A 61 -4.32 -10.53 8.82
N PHE A 62 -4.43 -10.84 10.11
CA PHE A 62 -3.93 -9.99 11.20
C PHE A 62 -2.40 -9.88 11.29
N ARG A 63 -1.67 -10.66 10.49
CA ARG A 63 -0.21 -10.59 10.33
C ARG A 63 0.18 -10.04 8.96
N SER A 64 -0.81 -9.81 8.12
CA SER A 64 -0.67 -9.20 6.80
C SER A 64 -1.12 -7.76 6.88
N TRP A 65 -0.23 -6.82 6.66
CA TRP A 65 -0.49 -5.39 6.84
C TRP A 65 -0.11 -4.60 5.60
N ASN A 66 -0.66 -3.43 5.47
CA ASN A 66 -0.24 -2.44 4.51
C ASN A 66 -0.13 -1.06 5.15
N ILE A 67 0.81 -0.29 4.65
CA ILE A 67 1.00 1.12 4.98
C ILE A 67 1.18 1.85 3.66
N ASP A 68 0.34 2.84 3.42
CA ASP A 68 0.47 3.76 2.30
C ASP A 68 0.71 5.16 2.83
N PHE A 69 1.72 5.81 2.33
CA PHE A 69 2.04 7.19 2.64
C PHE A 69 1.94 8.03 1.38
N THR A 70 0.88 8.80 1.22
CA THR A 70 0.70 9.77 0.16
C THR A 70 1.50 11.01 0.49
N LEU A 71 2.60 11.20 -0.22
CA LEU A 71 3.56 12.30 -0.01
C LEU A 71 3.01 13.65 -0.43
N ALA A 72 2.22 13.66 -1.48
CA ALA A 72 1.55 14.84 -2.00
C ALA A 72 0.26 14.42 -2.70
N GLN A 73 -0.83 15.09 -2.40
CA GLN A 73 -2.12 14.94 -3.05
C GLN A 73 -2.61 16.33 -3.42
N LEU A 74 -2.99 16.52 -4.68
CA LEU A 74 -3.64 17.71 -5.19
C LEU A 74 -5.14 17.50 -5.12
N ASP A 75 -5.81 18.40 -4.40
CA ASP A 75 -7.25 18.41 -4.22
C ASP A 75 -7.84 19.59 -4.97
N TYR A 76 -8.75 19.32 -5.90
CA TYR A 76 -9.49 20.32 -6.66
C TYR A 76 -10.95 20.31 -6.26
N GLN A 77 -11.44 21.42 -5.69
CA GLN A 77 -12.83 21.62 -5.35
C GLN A 77 -13.45 22.71 -6.23
N PRO A 78 -14.52 22.40 -7.02
CA PRO A 78 -15.27 23.42 -7.76
C PRO A 78 -15.99 24.40 -6.80
N LYS A 79 -16.00 25.70 -7.12
CA LYS A 79 -16.49 26.82 -6.27
C LYS A 79 -17.90 26.67 -5.64
N ARG A 80 -18.75 25.84 -6.20
CA ARG A 80 -20.14 25.64 -5.70
C ARG A 80 -20.44 24.18 -5.39
N GLY A 81 -19.45 23.31 -5.44
CA GLY A 81 -19.60 21.88 -5.27
C GLY A 81 -19.24 21.39 -3.88
N LYS A 82 -19.89 20.32 -3.44
CA LYS A 82 -19.48 19.49 -2.30
C LYS A 82 -18.59 18.33 -2.74
N GLN A 83 -18.08 18.41 -3.96
CA GLN A 83 -17.21 17.40 -4.57
C GLN A 83 -15.78 17.89 -4.59
N THR A 84 -14.85 16.96 -4.32
CA THR A 84 -13.42 17.17 -4.48
C THR A 84 -12.84 16.08 -5.36
N TYR A 85 -12.00 16.45 -6.29
CA TYR A 85 -11.24 15.54 -7.16
C TYR A 85 -9.80 15.56 -6.72
N SER A 86 -9.24 14.39 -6.44
CA SER A 86 -7.90 14.28 -5.88
C SER A 86 -7.03 13.38 -6.74
N ILE A 87 -5.77 13.78 -6.89
CA ILE A 87 -4.71 12.94 -7.45
C ILE A 87 -3.47 13.07 -6.58
N GLY A 88 -2.87 11.96 -6.23
CA GLY A 88 -1.70 11.94 -5.35
C GLY A 88 -0.55 11.10 -5.87
N VAL A 89 0.57 11.20 -5.17
CA VAL A 89 1.75 10.34 -5.33
C VAL A 89 2.32 10.00 -3.96
N GLY A 90 2.75 8.74 -3.79
CA GLY A 90 3.26 8.28 -2.51
C GLY A 90 4.01 6.97 -2.59
N LEU A 91 4.22 6.36 -1.44
CA LEU A 91 4.88 5.09 -1.25
C LEU A 91 3.95 4.12 -0.52
N GLY A 92 3.90 2.88 -1.00
CA GLY A 92 3.13 1.79 -0.40
C GLY A 92 4.03 0.64 0.02
N TRP A 93 3.74 0.05 1.18
CA TRP A 93 4.36 -1.18 1.67
C TRP A 93 3.27 -2.18 1.99
N HIS A 94 3.33 -3.33 1.33
CA HIS A 94 2.36 -4.41 1.50
C HIS A 94 3.07 -5.67 2.00
N ASN A 95 2.45 -6.33 2.96
CA ASN A 95 2.96 -7.56 3.54
C ASN A 95 1.85 -8.62 3.54
N TYR A 96 2.17 -9.82 3.06
CA TYR A 96 1.27 -10.97 3.04
C TYR A 96 1.94 -12.12 3.79
N SER A 97 1.39 -12.45 4.95
CA SER A 97 1.96 -13.46 5.87
C SER A 97 1.19 -14.76 5.81
N LEU A 98 1.91 -15.87 5.70
CA LEU A 98 1.31 -17.20 5.90
C LEU A 98 0.98 -17.43 7.37
N LYS A 99 -0.02 -18.29 7.65
CA LYS A 99 -0.33 -18.76 9.01
C LYS A 99 0.89 -19.48 9.63
N LYS A 100 0.91 -19.56 10.95
CA LYS A 100 1.89 -20.39 11.68
C LYS A 100 1.53 -21.87 11.49
N ASN A 101 1.95 -22.43 10.37
CA ASN A 101 1.95 -23.84 10.03
C ASN A 101 3.34 -24.16 9.48
N ASP A 102 3.61 -25.39 9.14
CA ASP A 102 4.94 -25.81 8.69
C ASP A 102 5.26 -25.42 7.23
N THR A 103 4.35 -24.74 6.52
CA THR A 103 4.56 -24.32 5.15
C THR A 103 5.15 -22.91 5.06
N TYR A 104 6.10 -22.71 4.15
CA TYR A 104 6.73 -21.42 3.89
C TYR A 104 6.90 -21.17 2.39
N PHE A 105 7.03 -19.90 2.00
CA PHE A 105 7.30 -19.51 0.62
C PHE A 105 8.71 -19.90 0.22
N VAL A 106 8.83 -20.52 -0.95
CA VAL A 106 10.10 -20.80 -1.62
C VAL A 106 10.04 -20.26 -3.04
N LYS A 107 11.21 -20.04 -3.62
CA LYS A 107 11.38 -19.73 -5.02
C LYS A 107 12.26 -20.81 -5.65
N ASP A 108 11.79 -21.42 -6.73
CA ASP A 108 12.54 -22.41 -7.47
C ASP A 108 13.57 -21.79 -8.45
N GLU A 109 14.30 -22.61 -9.18
CA GLU A 109 15.31 -22.21 -10.17
C GLU A 109 14.70 -21.48 -11.39
N HIS A 110 13.40 -21.67 -11.66
CA HIS A 110 12.65 -20.98 -12.71
C HIS A 110 11.99 -19.68 -12.24
N ASN A 111 12.35 -19.19 -11.04
CA ASN A 111 11.78 -18.04 -10.37
C ASN A 111 10.26 -18.15 -10.08
N VAL A 112 9.74 -19.37 -9.95
CA VAL A 112 8.36 -19.61 -9.54
C VAL A 112 8.28 -19.67 -8.02
N VAL A 113 7.34 -18.91 -7.46
CA VAL A 113 7.09 -18.90 -6.01
C VAL A 113 6.06 -19.97 -5.67
N GLY A 114 6.47 -20.89 -4.83
CA GLY A 114 5.66 -22.00 -4.34
C GLY A 114 5.68 -22.10 -2.81
N LEU A 115 5.20 -23.23 -2.32
CA LEU A 115 5.26 -23.62 -0.91
C LEU A 115 6.19 -24.83 -0.72
N ALA A 116 6.96 -24.78 0.37
CA ALA A 116 7.64 -25.96 0.90
C ALA A 116 7.20 -26.20 2.34
N THR A 117 7.39 -27.43 2.82
CA THR A 117 7.14 -27.81 4.21
C THR A 117 8.45 -27.81 4.98
N ALA A 118 8.47 -27.19 6.13
CA ALA A 118 9.63 -27.19 7.01
C ALA A 118 9.93 -28.60 7.53
N PRO A 119 11.20 -29.04 7.59
CA PRO A 119 11.60 -30.28 8.23
C PRO A 119 11.15 -30.33 9.70
N ALA A 120 10.96 -31.54 10.23
CA ALA A 120 10.42 -31.76 11.58
C ALA A 120 11.29 -31.14 12.72
N ASN A 121 12.58 -30.96 12.46
CA ASN A 121 13.51 -30.33 13.39
C ASN A 121 13.55 -28.79 13.28
N MET A 122 12.81 -28.18 12.33
CA MET A 122 12.69 -26.75 12.15
C MET A 122 11.35 -26.24 12.64
N LYS A 123 11.37 -25.24 13.50
CA LYS A 123 10.17 -24.49 13.87
C LYS A 123 10.09 -23.22 13.04
N LYS A 124 9.08 -23.13 12.18
CA LYS A 124 8.84 -21.90 11.41
C LYS A 124 8.30 -20.79 12.30
N ASP A 125 8.94 -19.62 12.28
CA ASP A 125 8.50 -18.43 13.00
C ASP A 125 7.58 -17.57 12.16
N TYR A 126 7.97 -17.33 10.90
CA TYR A 126 7.16 -16.59 9.95
C TYR A 126 7.53 -16.93 8.50
N SER A 127 6.62 -16.62 7.57
CA SER A 127 6.89 -16.59 6.13
C SER A 127 6.02 -15.52 5.46
N ARG A 128 6.63 -14.61 4.70
CA ARG A 128 5.99 -13.39 4.22
C ARG A 128 6.43 -13.05 2.80
N LEU A 129 5.48 -12.55 2.01
CA LEU A 129 5.73 -11.78 0.81
C LEU A 129 5.69 -10.29 1.19
N HIS A 130 6.74 -9.56 0.84
CA HIS A 130 6.80 -8.11 0.98
C HIS A 130 6.85 -7.46 -0.40
N GLU A 131 6.05 -6.42 -0.57
CA GLU A 131 6.04 -5.57 -1.75
C GLU A 131 6.20 -4.11 -1.34
N MET A 132 6.89 -3.35 -2.18
CA MET A 132 7.01 -1.90 -2.08
C MET A 132 6.62 -1.30 -3.43
N ALA A 133 5.81 -0.27 -3.40
CA ALA A 133 5.29 0.39 -4.59
C ALA A 133 5.40 1.91 -4.50
N ILE A 134 5.49 2.57 -5.66
CA ILE A 134 5.10 3.96 -5.82
C ILE A 134 3.59 3.93 -6.10
N ILE A 135 2.82 4.66 -5.31
CA ILE A 135 1.37 4.69 -5.40
C ILE A 135 0.88 6.00 -6.01
N VAL A 136 -0.17 5.89 -6.81
CA VAL A 136 -0.86 7.06 -7.41
C VAL A 136 -2.36 6.90 -7.16
N PRO A 137 -2.89 7.42 -6.04
CA PRO A 137 -4.32 7.47 -5.79
C PRO A 137 -5.00 8.52 -6.67
N VAL A 138 -6.16 8.18 -7.21
CA VAL A 138 -7.09 9.08 -7.91
C VAL A 138 -8.46 8.90 -7.26
N LEU A 139 -8.96 9.95 -6.62
CA LEU A 139 -10.15 9.88 -5.79
C LEU A 139 -11.18 10.94 -6.19
N PHE A 140 -12.43 10.58 -6.07
CA PHE A 140 -13.57 11.46 -6.08
C PHE A 140 -14.18 11.47 -4.69
N ASN A 141 -14.21 12.62 -4.04
CA ASN A 141 -14.83 12.81 -2.72
C ASN A 141 -16.17 13.52 -2.85
N GLN A 142 -17.16 13.04 -2.13
CA GLN A 142 -18.45 13.70 -1.93
C GLN A 142 -18.66 14.01 -0.46
N SER A 143 -18.72 15.29 -0.12
CA SER A 143 -19.08 15.74 1.23
C SER A 143 -20.58 15.73 1.42
N PHE A 144 -21.06 15.08 2.48
CA PHE A 144 -22.47 15.03 2.89
C PHE A 144 -22.74 16.02 4.02
N SER A 145 -21.77 16.24 4.92
CA SER A 145 -21.80 17.24 5.97
C SER A 145 -20.37 17.73 6.25
N ASP A 146 -20.23 18.72 7.13
CA ASP A 146 -18.92 19.24 7.55
C ASP A 146 -18.04 18.20 8.26
N LYS A 147 -18.66 17.11 8.74
CA LYS A 147 -17.97 16.05 9.49
C LYS A 147 -17.94 14.69 8.80
N PHE A 148 -18.62 14.56 7.65
CA PHE A 148 -18.73 13.28 6.96
C PHE A 148 -18.63 13.43 5.46
N SER A 149 -17.70 12.70 4.85
CA SER A 149 -17.56 12.58 3.40
C SER A 149 -17.17 11.17 3.00
N VAL A 150 -17.35 10.84 1.72
CA VAL A 150 -16.97 9.56 1.14
C VAL A 150 -16.12 9.81 -0.09
N SER A 151 -14.95 9.20 -0.12
CA SER A 151 -14.11 9.15 -1.32
C SER A 151 -14.24 7.80 -2.00
N LEU A 152 -14.40 7.80 -3.31
CA LEU A 152 -14.36 6.62 -4.16
C LEU A 152 -13.31 6.81 -5.24
N GLY A 153 -12.58 5.76 -5.58
CA GLY A 153 -11.59 5.87 -6.65
C GLY A 153 -10.73 4.64 -6.81
N ALA A 154 -9.55 4.86 -7.35
CA ALA A 154 -8.57 3.82 -7.59
C ALA A 154 -7.16 4.30 -7.23
N GLN A 155 -6.31 3.36 -6.87
CA GLN A 155 -4.89 3.59 -6.63
C GLN A 155 -4.08 2.71 -7.57
N VAL A 156 -3.30 3.32 -8.44
CA VAL A 156 -2.33 2.60 -9.28
C VAL A 156 -1.08 2.37 -8.46
N ASN A 157 -0.62 1.12 -8.40
CA ASN A 157 0.60 0.74 -7.70
C ASN A 157 1.66 0.36 -8.74
N PHE A 158 2.77 1.10 -8.76
CA PHE A 158 3.97 0.76 -9.51
C PHE A 158 4.91 0.01 -8.57
N ASN A 159 4.85 -1.31 -8.60
CA ASN A 159 5.62 -2.18 -7.72
C ASN A 159 7.10 -2.12 -8.09
N VAL A 160 7.94 -1.66 -7.18
CA VAL A 160 9.38 -1.44 -7.39
C VAL A 160 10.24 -2.50 -6.72
N LYS A 161 9.70 -3.23 -5.76
CA LYS A 161 10.41 -4.26 -5.01
C LYS A 161 9.46 -5.33 -4.49
N GLY A 162 9.82 -6.58 -4.75
CA GLY A 162 9.17 -7.77 -4.17
C GLY A 162 10.24 -8.70 -3.58
N ARG A 163 9.96 -9.29 -2.42
CA ARG A 163 10.84 -10.26 -1.77
C ARG A 163 10.04 -11.21 -0.88
N LEU A 164 10.58 -12.42 -0.72
CA LEU A 164 10.11 -13.36 0.28
C LEU A 164 11.04 -13.31 1.49
N ASN A 165 10.45 -13.32 2.67
CA ASN A 165 11.18 -13.43 3.93
C ASN A 165 10.59 -14.57 4.73
N TRP A 166 11.43 -15.45 5.25
CA TRP A 166 10.99 -16.44 6.21
C TRP A 166 12.04 -16.66 7.30
N GLY A 167 11.55 -16.89 8.51
CA GLY A 167 12.38 -17.17 9.67
C GLY A 167 12.01 -18.51 10.28
N TYR A 168 13.03 -19.18 10.82
CA TYR A 168 12.88 -20.45 11.51
C TYR A 168 13.89 -20.58 12.64
N THR A 169 13.58 -21.49 13.58
CA THR A 169 14.43 -21.81 14.71
C THR A 169 14.79 -23.30 14.70
N ILE A 170 16.04 -23.63 14.96
CA ILE A 170 16.55 -25.00 15.17
C ILE A 170 17.24 -25.01 16.52
N GLY A 171 16.73 -25.80 17.48
CA GLY A 171 17.22 -25.72 18.86
C GLY A 171 17.00 -24.33 19.42
N ASP A 172 18.10 -23.65 19.82
CA ASP A 172 18.10 -22.29 20.34
C ASP A 172 18.50 -21.24 19.30
N ASP A 173 18.89 -21.65 18.08
CA ASP A 173 19.37 -20.77 17.03
C ASP A 173 18.22 -20.32 16.09
N SER A 174 18.13 -19.01 15.85
CA SER A 174 17.16 -18.40 14.94
C SER A 174 17.82 -17.96 13.64
N TYR A 175 17.17 -18.23 12.52
CA TYR A 175 17.66 -17.95 11.18
C TYR A 175 16.62 -17.15 10.39
N ASP A 176 17.09 -16.12 9.66
CA ASP A 176 16.27 -15.30 8.76
C ASP A 176 16.76 -15.42 7.31
N ILE A 177 15.89 -15.81 6.40
CA ILE A 177 16.19 -15.96 4.99
C ILE A 177 15.40 -14.94 4.19
N THR A 178 16.10 -14.21 3.33
CA THR A 178 15.52 -13.28 2.36
C THR A 178 15.78 -13.77 0.94
N THR A 179 14.72 -14.03 0.18
CA THR A 179 14.78 -14.39 -1.24
C THR A 179 14.33 -13.21 -2.08
N LYS A 180 15.21 -12.75 -2.98
CA LYS A 180 14.99 -11.67 -3.95
C LYS A 180 14.77 -12.24 -5.36
N GLY A 181 14.45 -11.35 -6.32
CA GLY A 181 14.30 -11.73 -7.73
C GLY A 181 13.06 -12.59 -7.98
N ILE A 182 11.96 -12.32 -7.26
CA ILE A 182 10.66 -12.91 -7.57
C ILE A 182 10.01 -12.17 -8.73
N GLU A 183 9.22 -12.90 -9.53
CA GLU A 183 8.52 -12.37 -10.71
C GLU A 183 7.16 -11.80 -10.31
N TYR A 184 7.14 -10.53 -9.89
CA TYR A 184 5.91 -9.82 -9.53
C TYR A 184 5.42 -8.91 -10.68
N LYS A 185 4.14 -8.54 -10.65
CA LYS A 185 3.56 -7.57 -11.59
C LYS A 185 4.06 -6.17 -11.26
N VAL A 186 4.56 -5.48 -12.28
CA VAL A 186 5.08 -4.11 -12.13
C VAL A 186 3.97 -3.12 -11.85
N VAL A 187 2.78 -3.34 -12.41
CA VAL A 187 1.61 -2.46 -12.22
C VAL A 187 0.44 -3.28 -11.70
N THR A 188 -0.16 -2.81 -10.61
CA THR A 188 -1.40 -3.33 -10.05
C THR A 188 -2.36 -2.17 -9.75
N LEU A 189 -3.64 -2.48 -9.53
CA LEU A 189 -4.70 -1.50 -9.31
C LEU A 189 -5.53 -1.89 -8.09
N ASP A 190 -5.67 -0.97 -7.16
CA ASP A 190 -6.62 -1.07 -6.05
C ASP A 190 -7.86 -0.22 -6.36
N LEU A 191 -9.04 -0.79 -6.23
CA LEU A 191 -10.29 -0.04 -6.10
C LEU A 191 -10.41 0.39 -4.64
N MET A 192 -10.73 1.66 -4.39
CA MET A 192 -10.66 2.24 -3.06
C MET A 192 -11.92 3.01 -2.69
N ALA A 193 -12.37 2.81 -1.46
CA ALA A 193 -13.38 3.64 -0.80
C ALA A 193 -12.85 4.10 0.56
N ILE A 194 -13.04 5.39 0.87
CA ILE A 194 -12.67 5.99 2.15
C ILE A 194 -13.91 6.67 2.74
N PHE A 195 -14.20 6.38 3.99
CA PHE A 195 -15.26 7.01 4.77
C PHE A 195 -14.61 7.96 5.77
N HIS A 196 -14.65 9.26 5.47
CA HIS A 196 -14.05 10.28 6.31
C HIS A 196 -15.01 10.69 7.43
N VAL A 197 -14.49 10.77 8.65
CA VAL A 197 -15.22 11.22 9.84
C VAL A 197 -14.30 12.18 10.59
N ASN A 198 -14.66 13.47 10.64
CA ASN A 198 -13.80 14.55 11.12
C ASN A 198 -12.42 14.51 10.41
N ASP A 199 -11.32 14.47 11.18
CA ASP A 199 -9.94 14.54 10.69
C ASP A 199 -9.36 13.16 10.32
N GLY A 200 -10.14 12.08 10.36
CA GLY A 200 -9.70 10.74 10.04
C GLY A 200 -10.74 9.96 9.25
N GLY A 201 -10.49 8.69 9.05
CA GLY A 201 -11.44 7.83 8.33
C GLY A 201 -11.09 6.36 8.34
N PHE A 202 -11.99 5.58 7.75
CA PHE A 202 -11.80 4.16 7.47
C PHE A 202 -11.70 3.96 5.97
N TYR A 203 -10.81 3.09 5.52
CA TYR A 203 -10.75 2.73 4.12
C TYR A 203 -10.97 1.25 3.89
N VAL A 204 -11.46 0.97 2.69
CA VAL A 204 -11.53 -0.36 2.09
C VAL A 204 -10.85 -0.27 0.75
N LYS A 205 -9.90 -1.19 0.48
CA LYS A 205 -9.29 -1.37 -0.84
C LYS A 205 -9.47 -2.79 -1.31
N TYR A 206 -9.73 -2.96 -2.59
CA TYR A 206 -9.80 -4.27 -3.24
C TYR A 206 -8.85 -4.28 -4.44
N ASN A 207 -7.90 -5.21 -4.42
CA ASN A 207 -7.03 -5.46 -5.56
C ASN A 207 -7.51 -6.71 -6.31
N PRO A 208 -8.04 -6.55 -7.52
CA PRO A 208 -8.46 -7.70 -8.36
C PRO A 208 -7.29 -8.38 -9.08
N ILE A 209 -6.08 -7.85 -8.96
CA ILE A 209 -4.90 -8.27 -9.73
C ILE A 209 -3.94 -9.02 -8.81
N SER A 210 -3.60 -10.27 -9.16
CA SER A 210 -2.58 -11.04 -8.43
C SER A 210 -1.25 -10.29 -8.37
N PRO A 211 -0.52 -10.33 -7.23
CA PRO A 211 0.81 -9.74 -7.11
C PRO A 211 1.84 -10.35 -8.07
N PHE A 212 1.74 -11.63 -8.38
CA PHE A 212 2.69 -12.34 -9.24
C PHE A 212 2.36 -12.22 -10.72
N LYS A 213 3.37 -12.27 -11.58
CA LYS A 213 3.19 -12.52 -13.01
C LYS A 213 2.52 -13.89 -13.22
N LYS A 214 1.91 -14.06 -14.39
CA LYS A 214 1.28 -15.33 -14.74
C LYS A 214 2.27 -16.50 -14.58
N ASP A 215 1.84 -17.56 -13.93
CA ASP A 215 2.60 -18.80 -13.69
C ASP A 215 3.91 -18.61 -12.89
N LYS A 216 4.07 -17.47 -12.18
CA LYS A 216 5.26 -17.16 -11.36
C LYS A 216 5.01 -17.15 -9.85
N GLY A 217 3.82 -17.50 -9.43
CA GLY A 217 3.46 -17.62 -8.02
C GLY A 217 1.96 -17.85 -7.82
N PRO A 218 1.50 -17.92 -6.57
CA PRO A 218 0.09 -18.15 -6.29
C PRO A 218 -0.77 -16.99 -6.82
N ASP A 219 -1.83 -17.35 -7.53
CA ASP A 219 -2.83 -16.39 -7.96
C ASP A 219 -3.78 -16.10 -6.79
N PHE A 220 -3.67 -14.91 -6.21
CA PHE A 220 -4.58 -14.44 -5.18
C PHE A 220 -4.86 -12.94 -5.36
N LYS A 221 -6.00 -12.52 -4.84
CA LYS A 221 -6.44 -11.14 -4.74
C LYS A 221 -6.39 -10.72 -3.29
N TYR A 222 -6.59 -9.44 -2.99
CA TYR A 222 -6.72 -9.05 -1.59
C TYR A 222 -7.76 -7.95 -1.38
N LEU A 223 -8.35 -8.00 -0.20
CA LEU A 223 -9.10 -6.92 0.41
C LEU A 223 -8.23 -6.30 1.51
N ALA A 224 -8.11 -4.99 1.54
CA ALA A 224 -7.46 -4.29 2.64
C ALA A 224 -8.46 -3.41 3.37
N LEU A 225 -8.35 -3.39 4.70
CA LEU A 225 -9.21 -2.62 5.59
C LEU A 225 -8.32 -1.89 6.59
N GLY A 226 -8.61 -0.62 6.87
CA GLY A 226 -7.79 0.13 7.80
C GLY A 226 -8.26 1.54 8.09
N ILE A 227 -7.37 2.33 8.66
CA ILE A 227 -7.57 3.71 9.08
C ILE A 227 -6.83 4.63 8.12
N TYR A 228 -7.41 5.77 7.86
CA TYR A 228 -6.93 6.81 6.94
C TYR A 228 -6.85 8.15 7.68
N PHE A 229 -5.71 8.83 7.55
CA PHE A 229 -5.42 10.12 8.18
C PHE A 229 -4.86 11.12 7.18
#